data_47bb3625a4bf8bd3a5ffa20938b9c7cb
#
_entry.id   47bb3625a4bf8bd3a5ffa20938b9c7cb
#
_cell.length_a   1.000
_cell.length_b   1.000
_cell.length_c   1.000
_cell.angle_alpha   90.00
_cell.angle_beta   90.00
_cell.angle_gamma   90.00
#
_symmetry.space_group_name_H-M   'P 1'
#
loop_
_entity.id
_entity.type
_entity.pdbx_description
1 polymer ?
#
loop_
_entity_poly.entity_id
_entity_poly.type
_entity_poly.pdbx_seq_one_letter_code
_entity_poly.pdbx_strand_id
1 'polypeptide(L)'
;STQSRSSAASDVYKRQALSTPENVYGMFSNADLEFKDAVDKDGKKHPLTQGTFIKYLESDDRKLRQSAYNNLYEAYGAYNNTLGSTLAGEVKKNIFNARAHNYKTARERALSNNHIPEEVYDNLVATVHKYLPLLHKYTQLRKELLGIDDLKMYDIYTPLVKDVKFEMPYDEAKEWMLKALEPMGKEYLDVVKEGLNHRWVDVYENKGKRSGAYSSGAHLTNPFILLNWSDTISDLYTLVHEFGHSAHSYFSRKNQPSNSSDYSIFVAEVASTCNEALLSDYMDKHLDDDRRLLLLNQELERFRATLFRQTMFAEFEHKIHQIEEAGEPLTSTRMNEEYAKLNRLYFGDVVETDDHISKEWSRIPHFYMNYYVYQYATGYSAAQSLSHQILTEGQPAVERYINEFLKKGSSNYPIEILKNAGVDMTTPEPIEQACEVFEQKLKAFEKLMKH
;
A
#
# COMPACT_ATOMS: atom_id res chain seq x y z
N SER A 1 -19.91 40.65 -13.76
CA SER A 1 -19.57 40.34 -12.34
C SER A 1 -20.61 39.47 -11.65
N THR A 2 -21.91 39.52 -12.03
CA THR A 2 -22.97 38.70 -11.43
C THR A 2 -22.88 37.23 -11.90
N GLN A 3 -22.43 37.00 -13.11
CA GLN A 3 -22.31 35.65 -13.71
C GLN A 3 -21.13 34.85 -13.06
N SER A 4 -20.05 35.51 -12.63
CA SER A 4 -18.96 34.84 -11.92
C SER A 4 -19.29 34.44 -10.48
N ARG A 5 -20.14 35.20 -9.78
CA ARG A 5 -20.62 34.86 -8.44
C ARG A 5 -21.63 33.71 -8.45
N SER A 6 -22.49 33.64 -9.47
CA SER A 6 -23.43 32.52 -9.66
C SER A 6 -22.71 31.22 -9.96
N SER A 7 -21.64 31.24 -10.79
CA SER A 7 -20.86 30.03 -11.09
C SER A 7 -20.08 29.51 -9.89
N ALA A 8 -19.44 30.38 -9.10
CA ALA A 8 -18.71 30.00 -7.89
C ALA A 8 -19.67 29.38 -6.83
N ALA A 9 -20.85 29.97 -6.61
CA ALA A 9 -21.84 29.40 -5.69
C ALA A 9 -22.34 28.04 -6.19
N SER A 10 -22.62 27.89 -7.50
CA SER A 10 -23.07 26.61 -8.06
C SER A 10 -22.00 25.53 -7.96
N ASP A 11 -20.71 25.89 -8.08
CA ASP A 11 -19.60 24.96 -7.90
C ASP A 11 -19.43 24.49 -6.46
N VAL A 12 -19.65 25.35 -5.47
CA VAL A 12 -19.67 24.96 -4.04
C VAL A 12 -20.78 23.97 -3.77
N TYR A 13 -22.01 24.27 -4.21
CA TYR A 13 -23.16 23.36 -4.02
C TYR A 13 -23.00 22.03 -4.77
N LYS A 14 -22.44 22.05 -5.99
CA LYS A 14 -22.09 20.82 -6.71
C LYS A 14 -21.10 19.95 -5.92
N ARG A 15 -20.03 20.52 -5.38
CA ARG A 15 -19.05 19.77 -4.57
C ARG A 15 -19.70 19.14 -3.36
N GLN A 16 -20.57 19.87 -2.66
CA GLN A 16 -21.32 19.37 -1.51
C GLN A 16 -22.25 18.19 -1.90
N ALA A 17 -22.98 18.30 -2.98
CA ALA A 17 -23.84 17.23 -3.47
C ALA A 17 -23.04 16.00 -3.96
N LEU A 18 -21.90 16.24 -4.62
CA LEU A 18 -21.04 15.19 -5.15
C LEU A 18 -20.25 14.44 -4.07
N SER A 19 -20.09 14.97 -2.86
CA SER A 19 -19.48 14.24 -1.75
C SER A 19 -20.42 13.26 -1.04
N THR A 20 -21.69 13.22 -1.42
CA THR A 20 -22.70 12.37 -0.76
C THR A 20 -22.34 10.87 -0.77
N PRO A 21 -21.87 10.23 -1.87
CA PRO A 21 -21.53 8.81 -1.83
C PRO A 21 -20.46 8.48 -0.81
N GLU A 22 -19.37 9.26 -0.77
CA GLU A 22 -18.27 9.09 0.19
C GLU A 22 -18.77 9.28 1.64
N ASN A 23 -19.57 10.34 1.90
CA ASN A 23 -20.12 10.62 3.21
C ASN A 23 -21.06 9.50 3.68
N VAL A 24 -21.95 8.99 2.82
CA VAL A 24 -22.85 7.88 3.15
C VAL A 24 -22.05 6.62 3.49
N TYR A 25 -21.05 6.30 2.67
CA TYR A 25 -20.15 5.19 2.94
C TYR A 25 -19.44 5.34 4.30
N GLY A 26 -18.90 6.54 4.56
CA GLY A 26 -18.20 6.83 5.82
C GLY A 26 -19.11 6.70 7.04
N MET A 27 -20.33 7.26 7.02
CA MET A 27 -21.29 7.12 8.10
C MET A 27 -21.70 5.67 8.30
N PHE A 28 -22.05 4.96 7.24
CA PHE A 28 -22.40 3.55 7.29
C PHE A 28 -21.28 2.72 7.90
N SER A 29 -20.04 2.83 7.36
CA SER A 29 -18.93 1.97 7.76
C SER A 29 -18.41 2.26 9.17
N ASN A 30 -18.47 3.53 9.62
CA ASN A 30 -17.86 3.94 10.87
C ASN A 30 -18.86 4.05 12.04
N ALA A 31 -20.17 4.22 11.76
CA ALA A 31 -21.16 4.47 12.78
C ALA A 31 -22.30 3.44 12.82
N ASP A 32 -22.81 3.01 11.66
CA ASP A 32 -24.04 2.22 11.61
C ASP A 32 -23.79 0.71 11.51
N LEU A 33 -22.63 0.30 10.98
CA LEU A 33 -22.32 -1.11 10.71
C LEU A 33 -21.86 -1.81 12.00
N GLU A 34 -22.62 -2.81 12.41
CA GLU A 34 -22.30 -3.66 13.56
C GLU A 34 -21.95 -5.10 13.10
N PHE A 35 -21.01 -5.72 13.81
CA PHE A 35 -20.58 -7.09 13.55
C PHE A 35 -20.94 -7.99 14.72
N LYS A 36 -21.32 -9.23 14.43
CA LYS A 36 -21.39 -10.30 15.43
C LYS A 36 -19.98 -10.61 15.92
N ASP A 37 -19.82 -10.92 17.22
CA ASP A 37 -18.54 -11.38 17.76
C ASP A 37 -18.00 -12.60 17.00
N ALA A 38 -16.69 -12.61 16.76
CA ALA A 38 -16.02 -13.82 16.27
C ALA A 38 -15.88 -14.85 17.40
N VAL A 39 -15.93 -16.14 17.07
CA VAL A 39 -15.89 -17.24 18.03
C VAL A 39 -14.68 -18.12 17.75
N ASP A 40 -13.88 -18.41 18.79
CA ASP A 40 -12.73 -19.29 18.70
C ASP A 40 -13.11 -20.78 18.86
N LYS A 41 -12.11 -21.66 18.80
CA LYS A 41 -12.28 -23.12 18.91
C LYS A 41 -12.89 -23.57 20.25
N ASP A 42 -12.69 -22.80 21.32
CA ASP A 42 -13.16 -23.08 22.66
C ASP A 42 -14.55 -22.47 22.93
N GLY A 43 -15.15 -21.81 21.93
CA GLY A 43 -16.44 -21.15 22.02
C GLY A 43 -16.43 -19.76 22.66
N LYS A 44 -15.25 -19.22 22.93
CA LYS A 44 -15.10 -17.87 23.48
C LYS A 44 -15.38 -16.82 22.41
N LYS A 45 -16.11 -15.80 22.78
CA LYS A 45 -16.45 -14.66 21.93
C LYS A 45 -15.38 -13.58 21.98
N HIS A 46 -15.07 -13.03 20.80
CA HIS A 46 -14.11 -11.95 20.58
C HIS A 46 -14.80 -10.81 19.83
N PRO A 47 -14.81 -9.57 20.35
CA PRO A 47 -15.41 -8.44 19.65
C PRO A 47 -14.80 -8.24 18.26
N LEU A 48 -15.64 -8.28 17.23
CA LEU A 48 -15.23 -8.08 15.84
C LEU A 48 -15.46 -6.61 15.46
N THR A 49 -14.41 -6.00 14.93
CA THR A 49 -14.44 -4.66 14.33
C THR A 49 -13.61 -4.68 13.06
N GLN A 50 -13.66 -3.62 12.26
CA GLN A 50 -12.75 -3.47 11.11
C GLN A 50 -11.27 -3.51 11.54
N GLY A 51 -10.95 -2.92 12.70
CA GLY A 51 -9.58 -2.89 13.24
C GLY A 51 -9.10 -4.25 13.78
N THR A 52 -10.00 -5.09 14.29
CA THR A 52 -9.63 -6.43 14.81
C THR A 52 -9.68 -7.54 13.76
N PHE A 53 -10.29 -7.28 12.61
CA PHE A 53 -10.53 -8.28 11.58
C PHE A 53 -9.24 -8.97 11.10
N ILE A 54 -8.26 -8.19 10.65
CA ILE A 54 -6.98 -8.76 10.16
C ILE A 54 -6.25 -9.49 11.28
N LYS A 55 -6.22 -8.94 12.49
CA LYS A 55 -5.64 -9.62 13.66
C LYS A 55 -6.24 -11.02 13.89
N TYR A 56 -7.55 -11.18 13.66
CA TYR A 56 -8.18 -12.50 13.80
C TYR A 56 -7.87 -13.42 12.61
N LEU A 57 -7.69 -12.89 11.40
CA LEU A 57 -7.21 -13.67 10.26
C LEU A 57 -5.75 -14.13 10.39
N GLU A 58 -4.95 -13.44 11.19
CA GLU A 58 -3.57 -13.83 11.53
C GLU A 58 -3.50 -14.86 12.65
N SER A 59 -4.60 -15.16 13.32
CA SER A 59 -4.65 -16.14 14.40
C SER A 59 -4.32 -17.55 13.93
N ASP A 60 -3.68 -18.34 14.78
CA ASP A 60 -3.47 -19.78 14.58
C ASP A 60 -4.76 -20.58 14.64
N ASP A 61 -5.77 -20.05 15.33
CA ASP A 61 -7.07 -20.69 15.45
C ASP A 61 -7.91 -20.50 14.17
N ARG A 62 -7.96 -21.55 13.32
CA ARG A 62 -8.73 -21.54 12.08
C ARG A 62 -10.22 -21.27 12.29
N LYS A 63 -10.78 -21.69 13.44
CA LYS A 63 -12.18 -21.44 13.79
C LYS A 63 -12.43 -19.95 14.00
N LEU A 64 -11.50 -19.27 14.69
CA LEU A 64 -11.58 -17.83 14.89
C LEU A 64 -11.45 -17.08 13.55
N ARG A 65 -10.51 -17.48 12.67
CA ARG A 65 -10.38 -16.91 11.32
C ARG A 65 -11.66 -17.02 10.53
N GLN A 66 -12.23 -18.23 10.46
CA GLN A 66 -13.47 -18.51 9.75
C GLN A 66 -14.64 -17.70 10.33
N SER A 67 -14.79 -17.66 11.65
CA SER A 67 -15.87 -16.95 12.32
C SER A 67 -15.77 -15.43 12.06
N ALA A 68 -14.58 -14.85 12.18
CA ALA A 68 -14.36 -13.44 11.89
C ALA A 68 -14.69 -13.10 10.42
N TYR A 69 -14.21 -13.92 9.49
CA TYR A 69 -14.45 -13.76 8.06
C TYR A 69 -15.94 -13.82 7.72
N ASN A 70 -16.63 -14.86 8.15
CA ASN A 70 -18.05 -15.02 7.88
C ASN A 70 -18.87 -13.87 8.46
N ASN A 71 -18.66 -13.53 9.74
CA ASN A 71 -19.42 -12.49 10.41
C ASN A 71 -19.21 -11.10 9.81
N LEU A 72 -17.99 -10.80 9.36
CA LEU A 72 -17.72 -9.54 8.69
C LEU A 72 -18.44 -9.45 7.34
N TYR A 73 -18.31 -10.49 6.49
CA TYR A 73 -18.92 -10.46 5.16
C TYR A 73 -20.43 -10.70 5.17
N GLU A 74 -21.00 -11.37 6.19
CA GLU A 74 -22.45 -11.40 6.42
C GLU A 74 -22.98 -9.98 6.70
N ALA A 75 -22.30 -9.22 7.55
CA ALA A 75 -22.69 -7.86 7.87
C ALA A 75 -22.67 -6.95 6.64
N TYR A 76 -21.55 -6.93 5.88
CA TYR A 76 -21.47 -6.17 4.63
C TYR A 76 -22.46 -6.68 3.57
N GLY A 77 -22.64 -7.99 3.46
CA GLY A 77 -23.55 -8.64 2.51
C GLY A 77 -25.03 -8.29 2.75
N ALA A 78 -25.43 -8.05 3.99
CA ALA A 78 -26.79 -7.60 4.31
C ALA A 78 -27.14 -6.25 3.66
N TYR A 79 -26.14 -5.44 3.37
CA TYR A 79 -26.30 -4.11 2.73
C TYR A 79 -25.69 -4.04 1.32
N ASN A 80 -25.48 -5.18 0.68
CA ASN A 80 -24.80 -5.26 -0.62
C ASN A 80 -25.41 -4.34 -1.68
N ASN A 81 -26.75 -4.26 -1.76
CA ASN A 81 -27.45 -3.39 -2.72
C ASN A 81 -27.25 -1.90 -2.40
N THR A 82 -27.30 -1.52 -1.13
CA THR A 82 -27.07 -0.14 -0.69
C THR A 82 -25.64 0.29 -0.99
N LEU A 83 -24.65 -0.53 -0.65
CA LEU A 83 -23.25 -0.27 -0.92
C LEU A 83 -22.94 -0.25 -2.41
N GLY A 84 -23.57 -1.14 -3.19
CA GLY A 84 -23.45 -1.12 -4.66
C GLY A 84 -24.00 0.16 -5.26
N SER A 85 -25.17 0.62 -4.79
CA SER A 85 -25.74 1.91 -5.24
C SER A 85 -24.86 3.10 -4.84
N THR A 86 -24.27 3.06 -3.64
CA THR A 86 -23.39 4.11 -3.15
C THR A 86 -22.10 4.18 -3.97
N LEU A 87 -21.46 3.05 -4.23
CA LEU A 87 -20.24 3.00 -5.07
C LEU A 87 -20.54 3.37 -6.53
N ALA A 88 -21.68 2.94 -7.09
CA ALA A 88 -22.11 3.37 -8.43
C ALA A 88 -22.33 4.89 -8.49
N GLY A 89 -22.81 5.50 -7.40
CA GLY A 89 -22.93 6.95 -7.26
C GLY A 89 -21.56 7.65 -7.31
N GLU A 90 -20.55 7.07 -6.65
CA GLU A 90 -19.17 7.56 -6.68
C GLU A 90 -18.58 7.48 -8.10
N VAL A 91 -18.75 6.35 -8.78
CA VAL A 91 -18.31 6.17 -10.18
C VAL A 91 -18.97 7.19 -11.09
N LYS A 92 -20.29 7.41 -10.97
CA LYS A 92 -21.03 8.44 -11.74
C LYS A 92 -20.51 9.85 -11.47
N LYS A 93 -20.19 10.16 -10.21
CA LYS A 93 -19.56 11.44 -9.82
C LYS A 93 -18.24 11.65 -10.58
N ASN A 94 -17.39 10.62 -10.61
CA ASN A 94 -16.09 10.69 -11.27
C ASN A 94 -16.23 10.89 -12.78
N ILE A 95 -17.16 10.16 -13.42
CA ILE A 95 -17.47 10.29 -14.86
C ILE A 95 -18.06 11.67 -15.16
N PHE A 96 -18.98 12.15 -14.32
CA PHE A 96 -19.53 13.49 -14.45
C PHE A 96 -18.44 14.57 -14.42
N ASN A 97 -17.53 14.47 -13.42
CA ASN A 97 -16.41 15.41 -13.31
C ASN A 97 -15.48 15.36 -14.51
N ALA A 98 -15.19 14.18 -15.05
CA ALA A 98 -14.38 14.03 -16.26
C ALA A 98 -15.04 14.72 -17.46
N ARG A 99 -16.29 14.41 -17.72
CA ARG A 99 -17.07 14.99 -18.87
C ARG A 99 -17.23 16.50 -18.73
N ALA A 100 -17.52 16.99 -17.52
CA ALA A 100 -17.65 18.43 -17.26
C ALA A 100 -16.35 19.23 -17.49
N HIS A 101 -15.19 18.57 -17.47
CA HIS A 101 -13.88 19.16 -17.76
C HIS A 101 -13.30 18.73 -19.12
N ASN A 102 -14.14 18.18 -20.02
CA ASN A 102 -13.78 17.74 -21.38
C ASN A 102 -12.76 16.60 -21.45
N TYR A 103 -12.66 15.76 -20.43
CA TYR A 103 -11.91 14.51 -20.49
C TYR A 103 -12.79 13.37 -21.03
N LYS A 104 -12.16 12.43 -21.71
CA LYS A 104 -12.87 11.28 -22.31
C LYS A 104 -13.33 10.27 -21.25
N THR A 105 -12.48 10.03 -20.25
CA THR A 105 -12.72 9.04 -19.20
C THR A 105 -12.42 9.60 -17.81
N ALA A 106 -13.00 8.97 -16.79
CA ALA A 106 -12.70 9.28 -15.39
C ALA A 106 -11.21 9.02 -15.08
N ARG A 107 -10.62 7.96 -15.66
CA ARG A 107 -9.20 7.64 -15.50
C ARG A 107 -8.30 8.75 -16.06
N GLU A 108 -8.51 9.15 -17.31
CA GLU A 108 -7.76 10.25 -17.93
C GLU A 108 -7.80 11.51 -17.06
N ARG A 109 -8.99 11.87 -16.55
CA ARG A 109 -9.16 13.04 -15.67
C ARG A 109 -8.39 12.88 -14.35
N ALA A 110 -8.47 11.73 -13.71
CA ALA A 110 -7.81 11.47 -12.41
C ALA A 110 -6.28 11.54 -12.55
N LEU A 111 -5.73 10.87 -13.56
CA LEU A 111 -4.29 10.82 -13.79
C LEU A 111 -3.72 12.17 -14.24
N SER A 112 -4.52 12.97 -14.95
CA SER A 112 -4.11 14.31 -15.44
C SER A 112 -3.72 15.28 -14.32
N ASN A 113 -4.22 15.09 -13.09
CA ASN A 113 -3.89 15.95 -11.95
C ASN A 113 -2.39 15.98 -11.62
N ASN A 114 -1.71 14.85 -11.82
CA ASN A 114 -0.28 14.68 -11.62
C ASN A 114 0.48 14.45 -12.93
N HIS A 115 -0.17 14.70 -14.08
CA HIS A 115 0.38 14.44 -15.42
C HIS A 115 0.91 12.99 -15.57
N ILE A 116 0.17 12.02 -15.05
CA ILE A 116 0.49 10.60 -15.18
C ILE A 116 -0.08 10.11 -16.52
N PRO A 117 0.75 9.58 -17.44
CA PRO A 117 0.27 8.92 -18.65
C PRO A 117 -0.56 7.67 -18.34
N GLU A 118 -1.60 7.38 -19.12
CA GLU A 118 -2.43 6.20 -18.91
C GLU A 118 -1.64 4.89 -19.07
N GLU A 119 -0.57 4.89 -19.87
CA GLU A 119 0.35 3.77 -20.02
C GLU A 119 0.96 3.30 -18.69
N VAL A 120 1.15 4.18 -17.72
CA VAL A 120 1.64 3.81 -16.38
C VAL A 120 0.67 2.84 -15.70
N TYR A 121 -0.61 3.11 -15.81
CA TYR A 121 -1.67 2.25 -15.28
C TYR A 121 -1.78 0.93 -16.04
N ASP A 122 -1.80 1.00 -17.37
CA ASP A 122 -1.94 -0.16 -18.24
C ASP A 122 -0.72 -1.11 -18.11
N ASN A 123 0.50 -0.56 -18.04
CA ASN A 123 1.72 -1.33 -17.80
C ASN A 123 1.72 -2.02 -16.44
N LEU A 124 1.22 -1.35 -15.38
CA LEU A 124 1.10 -1.97 -14.07
C LEU A 124 0.25 -3.25 -14.15
N VAL A 125 -0.97 -3.14 -14.65
CA VAL A 125 -1.89 -4.28 -14.73
C VAL A 125 -1.35 -5.38 -15.62
N ALA A 126 -0.91 -5.03 -16.84
CA ALA A 126 -0.40 -5.99 -17.81
C ALA A 126 0.85 -6.73 -17.31
N THR A 127 1.76 -6.02 -16.64
CA THR A 127 2.99 -6.64 -16.13
C THR A 127 2.70 -7.52 -14.93
N VAL A 128 1.89 -7.08 -13.97
CA VAL A 128 1.49 -7.91 -12.82
C VAL A 128 0.81 -9.20 -13.30
N HIS A 129 -0.03 -9.15 -14.34
CA HIS A 129 -0.64 -10.35 -14.92
C HIS A 129 0.37 -11.39 -15.40
N LYS A 130 1.51 -10.98 -16.00
CA LYS A 130 2.58 -11.91 -16.42
C LYS A 130 3.19 -12.66 -15.22
N TYR A 131 3.19 -12.05 -14.03
CA TYR A 131 3.80 -12.59 -12.83
C TYR A 131 2.80 -13.22 -11.84
N LEU A 132 1.50 -13.27 -12.15
CA LEU A 132 0.51 -13.98 -11.33
C LEU A 132 0.86 -15.45 -11.06
N PRO A 133 1.51 -16.20 -11.95
CA PRO A 133 1.98 -17.54 -11.61
C PRO A 133 2.88 -17.62 -10.38
N LEU A 134 3.64 -16.55 -10.05
CA LEU A 134 4.44 -16.48 -8.82
C LEU A 134 3.54 -16.33 -7.58
N LEU A 135 2.48 -15.53 -7.67
CA LEU A 135 1.50 -15.40 -6.59
C LEU A 135 0.76 -16.73 -6.37
N HIS A 136 0.38 -17.42 -7.45
CA HIS A 136 -0.24 -18.75 -7.36
C HIS A 136 0.71 -19.76 -6.70
N LYS A 137 2.00 -19.73 -7.06
CA LYS A 137 3.03 -20.57 -6.43
C LYS A 137 3.19 -20.27 -4.95
N TYR A 138 3.23 -18.99 -4.58
CA TYR A 138 3.28 -18.59 -3.17
C TYR A 138 2.05 -19.05 -2.39
N THR A 139 0.87 -18.93 -2.99
CA THR A 139 -0.39 -19.39 -2.40
C THR A 139 -0.42 -20.91 -2.22
N GLN A 140 0.09 -21.67 -3.21
CA GLN A 140 0.25 -23.11 -3.11
C GLN A 140 1.20 -23.50 -1.97
N LEU A 141 2.33 -22.80 -1.86
CA LEU A 141 3.28 -23.00 -0.76
C LEU A 141 2.63 -22.75 0.62
N ARG A 142 1.80 -21.71 0.74
CA ARG A 142 1.02 -21.45 1.96
C ARG A 142 0.11 -22.62 2.32
N LYS A 143 -0.61 -23.17 1.34
CA LYS A 143 -1.47 -24.34 1.52
C LYS A 143 -0.68 -25.52 2.09
N GLU A 144 0.48 -25.81 1.52
CA GLU A 144 1.35 -26.91 1.94
C GLU A 144 1.90 -26.70 3.36
N LEU A 145 2.43 -25.51 3.67
CA LEU A 145 3.03 -25.18 4.96
C LEU A 145 2.01 -25.11 6.10
N LEU A 146 0.79 -24.67 5.81
CA LEU A 146 -0.30 -24.68 6.78
C LEU A 146 -0.92 -26.07 6.98
N GLY A 147 -0.61 -27.04 6.11
CA GLY A 147 -1.18 -28.39 6.16
C GLY A 147 -2.69 -28.41 5.93
N ILE A 148 -3.19 -27.53 5.06
CA ILE A 148 -4.62 -27.33 4.79
C ILE A 148 -4.95 -27.85 3.39
N ASP A 149 -5.86 -28.82 3.27
CA ASP A 149 -6.29 -29.36 1.97
C ASP A 149 -7.21 -28.40 1.20
N ASP A 150 -7.99 -27.59 1.90
CA ASP A 150 -8.99 -26.66 1.38
C ASP A 150 -8.67 -25.21 1.78
N LEU A 151 -7.63 -24.62 1.20
CA LEU A 151 -7.23 -23.24 1.51
C LEU A 151 -8.36 -22.26 1.17
N LYS A 152 -8.73 -21.43 2.15
CA LYS A 152 -9.79 -20.42 2.03
C LYS A 152 -9.22 -19.00 2.14
N MET A 153 -10.00 -18.01 1.72
CA MET A 153 -9.58 -16.62 1.79
C MET A 153 -9.25 -16.16 3.23
N TYR A 154 -9.88 -16.76 4.25
CA TYR A 154 -9.55 -16.48 5.66
C TYR A 154 -8.23 -17.11 6.14
N ASP A 155 -7.58 -17.95 5.34
CA ASP A 155 -6.28 -18.56 5.65
C ASP A 155 -5.10 -17.79 5.02
N ILE A 156 -5.37 -16.78 4.19
CA ILE A 156 -4.33 -16.05 3.42
C ILE A 156 -3.45 -15.16 4.29
N TYR A 157 -3.95 -14.69 5.43
CA TYR A 157 -3.21 -13.80 6.32
C TYR A 157 -2.46 -14.52 7.44
N THR A 158 -2.65 -15.84 7.60
CA THR A 158 -2.04 -16.62 8.68
C THR A 158 -0.52 -16.63 8.51
N PRO A 159 0.28 -16.27 9.53
CA PRO A 159 1.73 -16.35 9.48
C PRO A 159 2.21 -17.78 9.19
N LEU A 160 3.19 -17.92 8.31
CA LEU A 160 3.80 -19.21 7.97
C LEU A 160 4.97 -19.56 8.89
N VAL A 161 5.58 -18.54 9.48
CA VAL A 161 6.72 -18.68 10.41
C VAL A 161 6.25 -18.26 11.79
N LYS A 162 6.43 -19.15 12.76
CA LYS A 162 5.96 -18.98 14.14
C LYS A 162 7.11 -19.12 15.12
N ASP A 163 6.91 -18.60 16.33
CA ASP A 163 7.78 -18.80 17.49
C ASP A 163 9.21 -18.25 17.37
N VAL A 164 9.49 -17.42 16.37
CA VAL A 164 10.75 -16.72 16.25
C VAL A 164 10.70 -15.42 17.05
N LYS A 165 11.40 -15.37 18.18
CA LYS A 165 11.57 -14.14 18.95
C LYS A 165 12.60 -13.25 18.27
N PHE A 166 12.22 -12.03 17.95
CA PHE A 166 13.11 -11.05 17.39
C PHE A 166 12.87 -9.69 18.05
N GLU A 167 13.53 -9.53 19.20
CA GLU A 167 13.53 -8.24 19.92
C GLU A 167 14.55 -7.30 19.28
N MET A 168 14.19 -6.03 19.18
CA MET A 168 15.00 -4.98 18.56
C MET A 168 15.00 -3.72 19.45
N PRO A 169 15.87 -3.63 20.46
CA PRO A 169 16.01 -2.43 21.28
C PRO A 169 16.35 -1.20 20.41
N TYR A 170 15.86 -0.02 20.80
CA TYR A 170 16.01 1.19 19.99
C TYR A 170 17.47 1.53 19.67
N ASP A 171 18.39 1.36 20.62
CA ASP A 171 19.80 1.65 20.39
C ASP A 171 20.44 0.69 19.37
N GLU A 172 20.08 -0.59 19.41
CA GLU A 172 20.48 -1.58 18.41
C GLU A 172 19.86 -1.27 17.04
N ALA A 173 18.58 -0.89 17.01
CA ALA A 173 17.87 -0.50 15.78
C ALA A 173 18.56 0.67 15.04
N LYS A 174 19.09 1.65 15.78
CA LYS A 174 19.87 2.76 15.17
C LYS A 174 21.13 2.25 14.47
N GLU A 175 21.82 1.29 15.08
CA GLU A 175 23.02 0.69 14.47
C GLU A 175 22.68 -0.11 13.20
N TRP A 176 21.63 -0.93 13.26
CA TRP A 176 21.13 -1.68 12.10
C TRP A 176 20.72 -0.74 10.96
N MET A 177 19.98 0.32 11.26
CA MET A 177 19.57 1.31 10.27
C MET A 177 20.78 1.99 9.62
N LEU A 178 21.76 2.45 10.40
CA LEU A 178 22.93 3.13 9.86
C LEU A 178 23.74 2.22 8.94
N LYS A 179 23.92 0.95 9.30
CA LYS A 179 24.61 -0.05 8.46
C LYS A 179 23.82 -0.37 7.19
N ALA A 180 22.52 -0.55 7.31
CA ALA A 180 21.64 -0.82 6.16
C ALA A 180 21.63 0.33 5.14
N LEU A 181 21.79 1.57 5.60
CA LEU A 181 21.80 2.76 4.77
C LEU A 181 23.23 3.18 4.33
N GLU A 182 24.29 2.44 4.67
CA GLU A 182 25.65 2.73 4.18
C GLU A 182 25.77 2.86 2.65
N PRO A 183 25.07 2.06 1.83
CA PRO A 183 25.08 2.24 0.37
C PRO A 183 24.64 3.62 -0.11
N MET A 184 23.85 4.35 0.68
CA MET A 184 23.37 5.71 0.37
C MET A 184 24.47 6.80 0.42
N GLY A 185 25.65 6.45 0.92
CA GLY A 185 26.79 7.33 0.98
C GLY A 185 26.71 8.42 2.05
N LYS A 186 27.79 9.20 2.13
CA LYS A 186 28.02 10.14 3.24
C LYS A 186 26.96 11.24 3.34
N GLU A 187 26.53 11.83 2.22
CA GLU A 187 25.56 12.95 2.22
C GLU A 187 24.23 12.53 2.86
N TYR A 188 23.75 11.32 2.55
CA TYR A 188 22.51 10.79 3.11
C TYR A 188 22.68 10.41 4.59
N LEU A 189 23.76 9.69 4.91
CA LEU A 189 24.04 9.26 6.28
C LEU A 189 24.24 10.43 7.25
N ASP A 190 24.82 11.54 6.80
CA ASP A 190 24.97 12.73 7.64
C ASP A 190 23.58 13.29 8.06
N VAL A 191 22.58 13.27 7.17
CA VAL A 191 21.20 13.68 7.51
C VAL A 191 20.55 12.71 8.50
N VAL A 192 20.72 11.40 8.32
CA VAL A 192 20.19 10.39 9.25
C VAL A 192 20.84 10.54 10.63
N LYS A 193 22.17 10.70 10.70
CA LYS A 193 22.91 10.92 11.96
C LYS A 193 22.50 12.22 12.64
N GLU A 194 22.31 13.29 11.87
CA GLU A 194 21.78 14.56 12.39
C GLU A 194 20.42 14.32 13.09
N GLY A 195 19.50 13.63 12.43
CA GLY A 195 18.18 13.33 12.99
C GLY A 195 18.24 12.49 14.27
N LEU A 196 19.09 11.47 14.30
CA LEU A 196 19.27 10.62 15.48
C LEU A 196 19.90 11.35 16.67
N ASN A 197 20.84 12.27 16.43
CA ASN A 197 21.60 12.95 17.47
C ASN A 197 20.95 14.25 17.95
N HIS A 198 20.09 14.89 17.14
CA HIS A 198 19.53 16.20 17.43
C HIS A 198 18.02 16.20 17.65
N ARG A 199 17.50 15.11 18.25
CA ARG A 199 16.13 15.02 18.78
C ARG A 199 15.01 15.17 17.73
N TRP A 200 15.23 14.64 16.52
CA TRP A 200 14.12 14.59 15.56
C TRP A 200 13.08 13.53 15.92
N VAL A 201 13.46 12.53 16.73
CA VAL A 201 12.64 11.34 17.02
C VAL A 201 12.07 11.41 18.44
N ASP A 202 10.76 11.39 18.56
CA ASP A 202 10.03 11.12 19.79
C ASP A 202 9.70 9.62 19.84
N VAL A 203 10.42 8.87 20.68
CA VAL A 203 10.58 7.42 20.56
C VAL A 203 9.46 6.64 21.22
N TYR A 204 9.23 6.88 22.54
CA TYR A 204 8.42 5.99 23.36
C TYR A 204 6.97 6.48 23.52
N GLU A 205 6.06 5.50 23.71
CA GLU A 205 4.69 5.78 24.09
C GLU A 205 4.61 6.55 25.41
N ASN A 206 3.67 7.50 25.48
CA ASN A 206 3.33 8.16 26.75
C ASN A 206 1.86 8.64 26.75
N LYS A 207 1.36 9.00 27.91
CA LYS A 207 -0.02 9.44 28.09
C LYS A 207 -0.33 10.71 27.24
N GLY A 208 -1.30 10.59 26.35
CA GLY A 208 -1.74 11.68 25.47
C GLY A 208 -1.04 11.73 24.12
N LYS A 209 -0.04 10.88 23.89
CA LYS A 209 0.60 10.73 22.59
C LYS A 209 -0.31 9.92 21.64
N ARG A 210 -0.35 10.31 20.36
CA ARG A 210 -1.07 9.58 19.33
C ARG A 210 -0.41 8.22 19.07
N SER A 211 -1.22 7.20 18.80
CA SER A 211 -0.74 5.91 18.30
C SER A 211 -0.22 6.00 16.86
N GLY A 212 0.52 4.98 16.42
CA GLY A 212 1.13 4.92 15.10
C GLY A 212 2.48 5.62 15.04
N ALA A 213 2.92 5.90 13.82
CA ALA A 213 4.15 6.62 13.53
C ALA A 213 3.94 7.58 12.35
N TYR A 214 4.70 8.66 12.30
CA TYR A 214 4.73 9.55 11.16
C TYR A 214 5.96 10.48 11.21
N SER A 215 6.40 10.91 10.03
CA SER A 215 7.32 12.03 9.85
C SER A 215 6.54 13.29 9.46
N SER A 216 6.86 14.41 10.06
CA SER A 216 6.23 15.70 9.80
C SER A 216 7.21 16.84 9.98
N GLY A 217 6.87 18.00 9.41
CA GLY A 217 7.64 19.23 9.53
C GLY A 217 7.11 20.29 8.57
N ALA A 218 7.68 21.47 8.61
CA ALA A 218 7.37 22.58 7.70
C ALA A 218 8.63 23.05 6.97
N HIS A 219 8.47 23.86 5.93
CA HIS A 219 9.58 24.54 5.29
C HIS A 219 10.36 25.34 6.33
N LEU A 220 11.68 25.28 6.33
CA LEU A 220 12.59 25.88 7.32
C LEU A 220 12.61 25.24 8.72
N THR A 221 11.93 24.12 8.94
CA THR A 221 12.09 23.31 10.14
C THR A 221 12.80 21.99 9.85
N ASN A 222 13.34 21.35 10.88
CA ASN A 222 13.73 19.97 10.78
C ASN A 222 12.48 19.09 10.57
N PRO A 223 12.59 17.95 9.89
CA PRO A 223 11.58 16.91 9.98
C PRO A 223 11.58 16.31 11.39
N PHE A 224 10.40 16.00 11.92
CA PHE A 224 10.23 15.37 13.21
C PHE A 224 9.47 14.04 13.05
N ILE A 225 9.93 13.03 13.77
CA ILE A 225 9.39 11.69 13.73
C ILE A 225 8.71 11.36 15.05
N LEU A 226 7.46 10.92 15.01
CA LEU A 226 6.75 10.33 16.14
C LEU A 226 6.78 8.81 15.99
N LEU A 227 7.20 8.10 17.03
CA LEU A 227 7.13 6.64 17.15
C LEU A 227 6.40 6.24 18.43
N ASN A 228 6.04 4.97 18.52
CA ASN A 228 5.58 4.30 19.75
C ASN A 228 6.34 2.98 19.87
N TRP A 229 7.61 3.08 20.24
CA TRP A 229 8.58 1.99 20.23
C TRP A 229 8.24 0.88 21.23
N SER A 230 8.29 -0.37 20.81
CA SER A 230 7.95 -1.58 21.58
C SER A 230 8.95 -2.73 21.39
N ASP A 231 10.17 -2.42 20.98
CA ASP A 231 11.29 -3.35 20.79
C ASP A 231 11.03 -4.47 19.79
N THR A 232 10.28 -4.20 18.72
CA THR A 232 9.98 -5.18 17.68
C THR A 232 10.75 -4.92 16.39
N ILE A 233 10.88 -5.97 15.55
CA ILE A 233 11.40 -5.83 14.18
C ILE A 233 10.53 -4.87 13.35
N SER A 234 9.23 -4.84 13.61
CA SER A 234 8.31 -3.90 12.94
C SER A 234 8.64 -2.45 13.28
N ASP A 235 9.07 -2.16 14.50
CA ASP A 235 9.50 -0.82 14.90
C ASP A 235 10.79 -0.40 14.19
N LEU A 236 11.73 -1.32 13.93
CA LEU A 236 12.90 -1.03 13.11
C LEU A 236 12.52 -0.65 11.69
N TYR A 237 11.60 -1.39 11.06
CA TYR A 237 11.08 -1.03 9.73
C TYR A 237 10.39 0.33 9.75
N THR A 238 9.59 0.60 10.78
CA THR A 238 8.93 1.89 10.95
C THR A 238 9.93 3.03 11.10
N LEU A 239 10.98 2.86 11.93
CA LEU A 239 12.04 3.87 12.09
C LEU A 239 12.73 4.19 10.75
N VAL A 240 13.10 3.15 10.01
CA VAL A 240 13.78 3.28 8.71
C VAL A 240 12.86 3.92 7.67
N HIS A 241 11.58 3.58 7.68
CA HIS A 241 10.53 4.18 6.86
C HIS A 241 10.39 5.67 7.12
N GLU A 242 10.20 6.06 8.39
CA GLU A 242 10.02 7.47 8.76
C GLU A 242 11.27 8.31 8.49
N PHE A 243 12.46 7.72 8.61
CA PHE A 243 13.69 8.37 8.16
C PHE A 243 13.76 8.55 6.64
N GLY A 244 13.14 7.67 5.85
CA GLY A 244 12.99 7.87 4.40
C GLY A 244 12.18 9.11 4.08
N HIS A 245 11.04 9.29 4.73
CA HIS A 245 10.23 10.51 4.62
C HIS A 245 10.98 11.74 5.10
N SER A 246 11.66 11.64 6.24
CA SER A 246 12.42 12.75 6.82
C SER A 246 13.56 13.18 5.91
N ALA A 247 14.31 12.25 5.35
CA ALA A 247 15.38 12.55 4.40
C ALA A 247 14.83 13.18 3.12
N HIS A 248 13.76 12.64 2.54
CA HIS A 248 13.11 13.22 1.36
C HIS A 248 12.67 14.67 1.63
N SER A 249 11.97 14.90 2.73
CA SER A 249 11.53 16.24 3.13
C SER A 249 12.71 17.20 3.39
N TYR A 250 13.76 16.72 4.05
CA TYR A 250 14.96 17.51 4.32
C TYR A 250 15.66 17.94 3.03
N PHE A 251 15.94 16.99 2.12
CA PHE A 251 16.60 17.29 0.86
C PHE A 251 15.74 18.20 -0.04
N SER A 252 14.45 17.92 -0.12
CA SER A 252 13.51 18.72 -0.90
C SER A 252 13.44 20.16 -0.37
N ARG A 253 13.18 20.33 0.92
CA ARG A 253 13.03 21.67 1.54
C ARG A 253 14.29 22.50 1.51
N LYS A 254 15.46 21.84 1.59
CA LYS A 254 16.77 22.53 1.52
C LYS A 254 17.12 23.02 0.11
N ASN A 255 16.63 22.35 -0.92
CA ASN A 255 17.03 22.60 -2.31
C ASN A 255 15.92 23.25 -3.15
N GLN A 256 14.68 23.33 -2.65
CA GLN A 256 13.56 23.92 -3.37
C GLN A 256 12.99 25.13 -2.63
N PRO A 257 12.48 26.13 -3.35
CA PRO A 257 11.71 27.22 -2.74
C PRO A 257 10.41 26.69 -2.13
N SER A 258 9.81 27.41 -1.19
CA SER A 258 8.67 26.96 -0.39
C SER A 258 7.46 26.48 -1.18
N ASN A 259 7.24 27.02 -2.39
CA ASN A 259 6.14 26.64 -3.27
C ASN A 259 6.34 25.31 -4.03
N SER A 260 7.54 24.75 -4.02
CA SER A 260 7.90 23.48 -4.64
C SER A 260 8.70 22.55 -3.73
N SER A 261 8.76 22.85 -2.43
CA SER A 261 9.52 22.08 -1.45
C SER A 261 8.81 20.83 -0.94
N ASP A 262 7.51 20.69 -1.17
CA ASP A 262 6.78 19.45 -0.94
C ASP A 262 6.73 18.62 -2.23
N TYR A 263 6.39 17.34 -2.10
CA TYR A 263 6.33 16.39 -3.21
C TYR A 263 4.92 15.79 -3.35
N SER A 264 4.60 15.29 -4.55
CA SER A 264 3.28 14.73 -4.82
C SER A 264 3.05 13.43 -4.06
N ILE A 265 1.77 13.13 -3.79
CA ILE A 265 1.36 11.89 -3.14
C ILE A 265 1.80 10.65 -3.92
N PHE A 266 1.92 10.76 -5.26
CA PHE A 266 2.37 9.67 -6.13
C PHE A 266 3.77 9.15 -5.76
N VAL A 267 4.66 10.01 -5.27
CA VAL A 267 6.04 9.66 -4.88
C VAL A 267 6.28 9.70 -3.37
N ALA A 268 5.24 10.00 -2.58
CA ALA A 268 5.41 10.22 -1.14
C ALA A 268 6.02 9.01 -0.41
N GLU A 269 5.63 7.80 -0.80
CA GLU A 269 6.10 6.55 -0.18
C GLU A 269 7.34 5.94 -0.86
N VAL A 270 7.86 6.55 -1.93
CA VAL A 270 8.98 5.96 -2.67
C VAL A 270 10.26 5.98 -1.85
N ALA A 271 10.55 7.09 -1.17
CA ALA A 271 11.77 7.22 -0.36
C ALA A 271 11.74 6.35 0.90
N SER A 272 10.60 6.31 1.58
CA SER A 272 10.41 5.46 2.77
C SER A 272 10.53 3.97 2.43
N THR A 273 9.87 3.54 1.36
CA THR A 273 9.92 2.15 0.89
C THR A 273 11.30 1.77 0.32
N CYS A 274 12.02 2.70 -0.31
CA CYS A 274 13.40 2.47 -0.74
C CYS A 274 14.33 2.19 0.45
N ASN A 275 14.20 2.94 1.53
CA ASN A 275 14.93 2.68 2.77
C ASN A 275 14.59 1.30 3.36
N GLU A 276 13.31 0.92 3.37
CA GLU A 276 12.91 -0.42 3.82
C GLU A 276 13.53 -1.53 2.96
N ALA A 277 13.60 -1.34 1.65
CA ALA A 277 14.21 -2.32 0.74
C ALA A 277 15.72 -2.49 1.00
N LEU A 278 16.45 -1.37 1.28
CA LEU A 278 17.85 -1.41 1.68
C LEU A 278 18.03 -2.11 3.04
N LEU A 279 17.15 -1.86 4.00
CA LEU A 279 17.15 -2.58 5.28
C LEU A 279 16.94 -4.07 5.07
N SER A 280 15.97 -4.45 4.27
CA SER A 280 15.67 -5.84 3.95
C SER A 280 16.87 -6.58 3.33
N ASP A 281 17.56 -5.94 2.39
CA ASP A 281 18.77 -6.51 1.78
C ASP A 281 19.90 -6.69 2.79
N TYR A 282 20.10 -5.69 3.66
CA TYR A 282 21.09 -5.78 4.72
C TYR A 282 20.77 -6.91 5.70
N MET A 283 19.52 -6.99 6.17
CA MET A 283 19.07 -8.01 7.12
C MET A 283 19.16 -9.42 6.53
N ASP A 284 18.77 -9.61 5.27
CA ASP A 284 18.84 -10.91 4.57
C ASP A 284 20.28 -11.49 4.55
N LYS A 285 21.29 -10.62 4.56
CA LYS A 285 22.70 -10.98 4.55
C LYS A 285 23.31 -11.22 5.95
N HIS A 286 22.68 -10.73 7.02
CA HIS A 286 23.28 -10.69 8.36
C HIS A 286 22.49 -11.43 9.44
N LEU A 287 21.27 -11.88 9.13
CA LEU A 287 20.46 -12.68 10.06
C LEU A 287 20.80 -14.16 9.97
N ASP A 288 20.60 -14.88 11.09
CA ASP A 288 20.54 -16.34 11.10
C ASP A 288 19.32 -16.85 10.33
N ASP A 289 19.30 -18.14 10.02
CA ASP A 289 18.28 -18.76 9.15
C ASP A 289 16.86 -18.63 9.73
N ASP A 290 16.65 -18.72 11.03
CA ASP A 290 15.31 -18.61 11.65
C ASP A 290 14.74 -17.18 11.52
N ARG A 291 15.56 -16.18 11.85
CA ARG A 291 15.17 -14.77 11.72
C ARG A 291 15.04 -14.35 10.27
N ARG A 292 15.89 -14.87 9.41
CA ARG A 292 15.84 -14.68 7.97
C ARG A 292 14.56 -15.26 7.37
N LEU A 293 14.12 -16.42 7.83
CA LEU A 293 12.86 -17.04 7.41
C LEU A 293 11.66 -16.17 7.80
N LEU A 294 11.64 -15.63 9.03
CA LEU A 294 10.63 -14.68 9.47
C LEU A 294 10.61 -13.43 8.60
N LEU A 295 11.79 -12.85 8.32
CA LEU A 295 11.93 -11.68 7.45
C LEU A 295 11.36 -11.95 6.05
N LEU A 296 11.78 -13.04 5.41
CA LEU A 296 11.31 -13.40 4.06
C LEU A 296 9.80 -13.60 4.02
N ASN A 297 9.20 -14.22 5.06
CA ASN A 297 7.75 -14.34 5.16
C ASN A 297 7.06 -12.97 5.19
N GLN A 298 7.56 -12.04 6.01
CA GLN A 298 7.00 -10.69 6.09
C GLN A 298 7.12 -9.92 4.78
N GLU A 299 8.24 -10.07 4.08
CA GLU A 299 8.45 -9.42 2.79
C GLU A 299 7.55 -9.99 1.68
N LEU A 300 7.39 -11.31 1.60
CA LEU A 300 6.45 -11.95 0.67
C LEU A 300 5.01 -11.47 0.90
N GLU A 301 4.59 -11.34 2.17
CA GLU A 301 3.29 -10.77 2.53
C GLU A 301 3.17 -9.29 2.12
N ARG A 302 4.24 -8.51 2.25
CA ARG A 302 4.26 -7.10 1.81
C ARG A 302 4.11 -6.98 0.30
N PHE A 303 4.82 -7.80 -0.49
CA PHE A 303 4.63 -7.87 -1.94
C PHE A 303 3.20 -8.28 -2.31
N ARG A 304 2.65 -9.31 -1.67
CA ARG A 304 1.27 -9.74 -1.88
C ARG A 304 0.28 -8.60 -1.60
N ALA A 305 0.44 -7.91 -0.49
CA ALA A 305 -0.48 -6.87 -0.04
C ALA A 305 -0.34 -5.57 -0.83
N THR A 306 0.88 -5.16 -1.19
CA THR A 306 1.16 -3.83 -1.75
C THR A 306 1.28 -3.84 -3.27
N LEU A 307 1.83 -4.90 -3.88
CA LEU A 307 1.92 -5.00 -5.33
C LEU A 307 0.71 -5.73 -5.92
N PHE A 308 0.51 -7.00 -5.60
CA PHE A 308 -0.52 -7.83 -6.23
C PHE A 308 -1.94 -7.40 -5.84
N ARG A 309 -2.23 -7.29 -4.55
CA ARG A 309 -3.56 -6.94 -4.07
C ARG A 309 -3.98 -5.52 -4.50
N GLN A 310 -3.08 -4.54 -4.43
CA GLN A 310 -3.42 -3.17 -4.83
C GLN A 310 -3.61 -3.04 -6.33
N THR A 311 -2.89 -3.83 -7.13
CA THR A 311 -3.14 -3.91 -8.59
C THR A 311 -4.49 -4.54 -8.88
N MET A 312 -4.88 -5.60 -8.16
CA MET A 312 -6.22 -6.18 -8.28
C MET A 312 -7.32 -5.15 -7.98
N PHE A 313 -7.13 -4.34 -6.94
CA PHE A 313 -8.07 -3.25 -6.63
C PHE A 313 -8.11 -2.19 -7.72
N ALA A 314 -6.95 -1.80 -8.24
CA ALA A 314 -6.87 -0.86 -9.35
C ALA A 314 -7.62 -1.38 -10.59
N GLU A 315 -7.43 -2.64 -10.93
CA GLU A 315 -8.11 -3.28 -12.05
C GLU A 315 -9.62 -3.34 -11.85
N PHE A 316 -10.09 -3.67 -10.64
CA PHE A 316 -11.51 -3.62 -10.29
C PHE A 316 -12.07 -2.19 -10.41
N GLU A 317 -11.38 -1.19 -9.84
CA GLU A 317 -11.78 0.21 -9.92
C GLU A 317 -11.93 0.65 -11.38
N HIS A 318 -10.96 0.32 -12.22
CA HIS A 318 -11.02 0.66 -13.63
C HIS A 318 -12.18 -0.06 -14.34
N LYS A 319 -12.40 -1.33 -14.04
CA LYS A 319 -13.47 -2.13 -14.63
C LYS A 319 -14.87 -1.57 -14.35
N ILE A 320 -15.15 -1.16 -13.11
CA ILE A 320 -16.45 -0.60 -12.75
C ILE A 320 -16.68 0.78 -13.40
N HIS A 321 -15.62 1.58 -13.59
CA HIS A 321 -15.72 2.82 -14.36
C HIS A 321 -16.01 2.55 -15.84
N GLN A 322 -15.32 1.58 -16.46
CA GLN A 322 -15.55 1.20 -17.86
C GLN A 322 -16.99 0.73 -18.12
N ILE A 323 -17.57 -0.07 -17.22
CA ILE A 323 -18.96 -0.54 -17.32
C ILE A 323 -19.93 0.65 -17.36
N GLU A 324 -19.80 1.57 -16.42
CA GLU A 324 -20.67 2.75 -16.34
C GLU A 324 -20.42 3.72 -17.51
N GLU A 325 -19.18 3.91 -17.95
CA GLU A 325 -18.82 4.75 -19.12
C GLU A 325 -19.40 4.19 -20.42
N ALA A 326 -19.50 2.87 -20.54
CA ALA A 326 -20.17 2.19 -21.67
C ALA A 326 -21.69 2.29 -21.62
N GLY A 327 -22.27 2.84 -20.55
CA GLY A 327 -23.72 2.94 -20.37
C GLY A 327 -24.38 1.64 -19.91
N GLU A 328 -23.59 0.67 -19.45
CA GLU A 328 -24.10 -0.57 -18.88
C GLU A 328 -24.47 -0.38 -17.40
N PRO A 329 -25.51 -1.07 -16.89
CA PRO A 329 -25.90 -0.97 -15.49
C PRO A 329 -24.83 -1.48 -14.54
N LEU A 330 -24.34 -0.62 -13.63
CA LEU A 330 -23.41 -0.96 -12.57
C LEU A 330 -24.17 -1.33 -11.29
N THR A 331 -24.59 -2.59 -11.17
CA THR A 331 -25.31 -3.14 -10.02
C THR A 331 -24.36 -3.81 -9.03
N SER A 332 -24.79 -4.02 -7.78
CA SER A 332 -24.06 -4.80 -6.78
C SER A 332 -23.74 -6.22 -7.26
N THR A 333 -24.67 -6.88 -7.95
CA THR A 333 -24.46 -8.20 -8.56
C THR A 333 -23.34 -8.15 -9.59
N ARG A 334 -23.34 -7.15 -10.48
CA ARG A 334 -22.28 -6.97 -11.49
C ARG A 334 -20.92 -6.73 -10.80
N MET A 335 -20.88 -5.91 -9.75
CA MET A 335 -19.67 -5.68 -8.97
C MET A 335 -19.15 -6.97 -8.32
N ASN A 336 -20.03 -7.76 -7.71
CA ASN A 336 -19.66 -9.06 -7.13
C ASN A 336 -19.07 -10.01 -8.18
N GLU A 337 -19.69 -10.10 -9.36
CA GLU A 337 -19.20 -10.93 -10.46
C GLU A 337 -17.81 -10.51 -10.95
N GLU A 338 -17.60 -9.21 -11.19
CA GLU A 338 -16.31 -8.70 -11.64
C GLU A 338 -15.23 -8.86 -10.58
N TYR A 339 -15.56 -8.62 -9.29
CA TYR A 339 -14.63 -8.84 -8.20
C TYR A 339 -14.25 -10.32 -8.04
N ALA A 340 -15.23 -11.22 -8.13
CA ALA A 340 -14.98 -12.66 -8.07
C ALA A 340 -14.11 -13.17 -9.24
N LYS A 341 -14.27 -12.62 -10.46
CA LYS A 341 -13.41 -12.93 -11.60
C LYS A 341 -11.95 -12.54 -11.32
N LEU A 342 -11.74 -11.33 -10.80
CA LEU A 342 -10.41 -10.85 -10.45
C LEU A 342 -9.80 -11.66 -9.29
N ASN A 343 -10.56 -11.97 -8.26
CA ASN A 343 -10.07 -12.80 -7.16
C ASN A 343 -9.59 -14.17 -7.66
N ARG A 344 -10.36 -14.84 -8.54
CA ARG A 344 -9.94 -16.09 -9.18
C ARG A 344 -8.69 -15.93 -10.04
N LEU A 345 -8.59 -14.84 -10.80
CA LEU A 345 -7.42 -14.57 -11.62
C LEU A 345 -6.15 -14.42 -10.77
N TYR A 346 -6.23 -13.63 -9.69
CA TYR A 346 -5.06 -13.31 -8.87
C TYR A 346 -4.64 -14.46 -7.95
N PHE A 347 -5.57 -15.22 -7.38
CA PHE A 347 -5.27 -16.33 -6.46
C PHE A 347 -5.27 -17.72 -7.14
N GLY A 348 -5.73 -17.82 -8.38
CA GLY A 348 -5.84 -19.09 -9.11
C GLY A 348 -6.82 -20.07 -8.46
N ASP A 349 -6.69 -21.36 -8.82
CA ASP A 349 -7.56 -22.42 -8.33
C ASP A 349 -7.15 -22.96 -6.95
N VAL A 350 -6.05 -22.45 -6.38
CA VAL A 350 -5.52 -22.90 -5.09
C VAL A 350 -6.39 -22.45 -3.94
N VAL A 351 -7.01 -21.26 -4.06
CA VAL A 351 -7.89 -20.65 -3.06
C VAL A 351 -9.30 -20.58 -3.60
N GLU A 352 -10.27 -21.05 -2.82
CA GLU A 352 -11.67 -20.92 -3.21
C GLU A 352 -12.09 -19.44 -3.21
N THR A 353 -12.63 -18.99 -4.35
CA THR A 353 -13.36 -17.72 -4.45
C THR A 353 -14.81 -17.95 -4.09
N ASP A 354 -15.16 -17.75 -2.83
CA ASP A 354 -16.50 -17.91 -2.30
C ASP A 354 -17.39 -16.66 -2.49
N ASP A 355 -18.65 -16.76 -2.10
CA ASP A 355 -19.61 -15.65 -2.19
C ASP A 355 -19.23 -14.48 -1.25
N HIS A 356 -18.57 -14.74 -0.14
CA HIS A 356 -18.14 -13.72 0.80
C HIS A 356 -17.08 -12.81 0.19
N ILE A 357 -16.01 -13.40 -0.37
CA ILE A 357 -14.93 -12.58 -0.96
C ILE A 357 -15.39 -11.80 -2.19
N SER A 358 -16.40 -12.27 -2.90
CA SER A 358 -16.98 -11.54 -4.03
C SER A 358 -17.47 -10.14 -3.64
N LYS A 359 -17.80 -9.94 -2.37
CA LYS A 359 -18.30 -8.69 -1.79
C LYS A 359 -17.22 -7.83 -1.12
N GLU A 360 -15.95 -8.23 -1.20
CA GLU A 360 -14.86 -7.50 -0.53
C GLU A 360 -14.76 -6.03 -0.95
N TRP A 361 -15.07 -5.71 -2.19
CA TRP A 361 -15.11 -4.33 -2.69
C TRP A 361 -15.95 -3.40 -1.81
N SER A 362 -17.00 -3.91 -1.17
CA SER A 362 -17.94 -3.12 -0.36
C SER A 362 -17.32 -2.55 0.93
N ARG A 363 -16.18 -3.09 1.38
CA ARG A 363 -15.48 -2.64 2.58
C ARG A 363 -14.22 -1.81 2.30
N ILE A 364 -13.90 -1.54 1.04
CA ILE A 364 -12.65 -0.88 0.65
C ILE A 364 -12.89 0.63 0.44
N PRO A 365 -12.44 1.49 1.38
CA PRO A 365 -12.68 2.94 1.29
C PRO A 365 -11.96 3.59 0.11
N HIS A 366 -10.86 2.99 -0.38
CA HIS A 366 -10.08 3.52 -1.49
C HIS A 366 -10.86 3.66 -2.80
N PHE A 367 -11.94 2.90 -3.00
CA PHE A 367 -12.79 3.05 -4.19
C PHE A 367 -13.59 4.35 -4.22
N TYR A 368 -13.60 5.10 -3.11
CA TYR A 368 -14.14 6.47 -3.02
C TYR A 368 -13.08 7.56 -3.20
N MET A 369 -11.84 7.19 -3.57
CA MET A 369 -10.68 8.10 -3.74
C MET A 369 -10.25 8.29 -5.20
N ASN A 370 -11.12 8.05 -6.16
CA ASN A 370 -10.95 8.32 -7.58
C ASN A 370 -9.56 7.99 -8.16
N TYR A 371 -9.33 6.72 -8.48
CA TYR A 371 -8.06 6.23 -9.03
C TYR A 371 -6.84 6.52 -8.14
N TYR A 372 -6.99 6.33 -6.85
CA TYR A 372 -5.89 6.49 -5.91
C TYR A 372 -5.08 5.19 -5.70
N VAL A 373 -5.76 4.05 -5.67
CA VAL A 373 -5.21 2.79 -5.12
C VAL A 373 -4.02 2.23 -5.92
N TYR A 374 -3.94 2.47 -7.23
CA TYR A 374 -2.83 2.00 -8.06
C TYR A 374 -1.47 2.58 -7.63
N GLN A 375 -1.48 3.74 -6.97
CA GLN A 375 -0.27 4.45 -6.55
C GLN A 375 0.54 3.66 -5.51
N TYR A 376 -0.09 2.79 -4.73
CA TYR A 376 0.61 1.89 -3.83
C TYR A 376 1.52 0.94 -4.61
N ALA A 377 1.01 0.30 -5.65
CA ALA A 377 1.77 -0.65 -6.45
C ALA A 377 2.86 0.03 -7.29
N THR A 378 2.57 1.17 -7.91
CA THR A 378 3.56 1.93 -8.69
C THR A 378 4.66 2.50 -7.81
N GLY A 379 4.31 3.09 -6.67
CA GLY A 379 5.27 3.62 -5.71
C GLY A 379 6.19 2.54 -5.12
N TYR A 380 5.59 1.40 -4.76
CA TYR A 380 6.34 0.23 -4.29
C TYR A 380 7.33 -0.29 -5.33
N SER A 381 6.89 -0.42 -6.59
CA SER A 381 7.74 -0.87 -7.69
C SER A 381 8.88 0.11 -7.99
N ALA A 382 8.58 1.40 -7.99
CA ALA A 382 9.61 2.43 -8.16
C ALA A 382 10.68 2.37 -7.06
N ALA A 383 10.26 2.17 -5.81
CA ALA A 383 11.18 2.03 -4.68
C ALA A 383 12.05 0.77 -4.78
N GLN A 384 11.49 -0.37 -5.19
CA GLN A 384 12.24 -1.60 -5.43
C GLN A 384 13.28 -1.42 -6.55
N SER A 385 12.91 -0.76 -7.64
CA SER A 385 13.82 -0.45 -8.74
C SER A 385 14.96 0.49 -8.31
N LEU A 386 14.66 1.57 -7.60
CA LEU A 386 15.66 2.50 -7.09
C LEU A 386 16.64 1.83 -6.11
N SER A 387 16.14 1.07 -5.15
CA SER A 387 16.98 0.35 -4.21
C SER A 387 17.88 -0.69 -4.89
N HIS A 388 17.34 -1.39 -5.89
CA HIS A 388 18.12 -2.32 -6.70
C HIS A 388 19.28 -1.61 -7.44
N GLN A 389 19.01 -0.46 -8.08
CA GLN A 389 20.06 0.33 -8.73
C GLN A 389 21.12 0.81 -7.74
N ILE A 390 20.72 1.29 -6.55
CA ILE A 390 21.65 1.72 -5.50
C ILE A 390 22.57 0.57 -5.10
N LEU A 391 22.03 -0.64 -4.92
CA LEU A 391 22.80 -1.82 -4.50
C LEU A 391 23.69 -2.40 -5.59
N THR A 392 23.35 -2.23 -6.86
CA THR A 392 24.07 -2.85 -7.99
C THR A 392 25.01 -1.88 -8.70
N GLU A 393 24.63 -0.62 -8.87
CA GLU A 393 25.43 0.40 -9.55
C GLU A 393 26.27 1.24 -8.58
N GLY A 394 25.89 1.28 -7.29
CA GLY A 394 26.60 2.03 -6.25
C GLY A 394 26.46 3.55 -6.38
N GLN A 395 27.57 4.29 -6.19
CA GLN A 395 27.59 5.74 -6.08
C GLN A 395 26.89 6.50 -7.23
N PRO A 396 27.03 6.12 -8.51
CA PRO A 396 26.30 6.79 -9.59
C PRO A 396 24.78 6.77 -9.43
N ALA A 397 24.20 5.64 -8.98
CA ALA A 397 22.77 5.54 -8.72
C ALA A 397 22.35 6.36 -7.50
N VAL A 398 23.16 6.37 -6.46
CA VAL A 398 22.95 7.22 -5.26
C VAL A 398 22.92 8.70 -5.63
N GLU A 399 23.84 9.16 -6.46
CA GLU A 399 23.89 10.55 -6.90
C GLU A 399 22.64 10.92 -7.72
N ARG A 400 22.18 10.04 -8.62
CA ARG A 400 20.91 10.24 -9.34
C ARG A 400 19.73 10.30 -8.36
N TYR A 401 19.66 9.35 -7.44
CA TYR A 401 18.58 9.28 -6.44
C TYR A 401 18.50 10.55 -5.58
N ILE A 402 19.62 11.01 -5.05
CA ILE A 402 19.65 12.23 -4.22
C ILE A 402 19.36 13.48 -5.06
N ASN A 403 20.05 13.64 -6.21
CA ASN A 403 19.98 14.89 -6.98
C ASN A 403 18.73 14.99 -7.85
N GLU A 404 18.25 13.88 -8.45
CA GLU A 404 17.14 13.90 -9.39
C GLU A 404 15.80 13.46 -8.78
N PHE A 405 15.83 12.89 -7.56
CA PHE A 405 14.61 12.55 -6.84
C PHE A 405 14.47 13.32 -5.53
N LEU A 406 15.30 13.04 -4.51
CA LEU A 406 15.10 13.61 -3.16
C LEU A 406 15.16 15.15 -3.12
N LYS A 407 16.01 15.77 -3.92
CA LYS A 407 16.19 17.23 -3.96
C LYS A 407 15.15 17.96 -4.82
N LYS A 408 14.26 17.24 -5.54
CA LYS A 408 13.39 17.87 -6.56
C LYS A 408 12.05 18.39 -6.02
N GLY A 409 11.54 17.85 -4.92
CA GLY A 409 10.21 18.24 -4.42
C GLY A 409 9.15 18.11 -5.52
N SER A 410 8.42 19.20 -5.78
CA SER A 410 7.47 19.30 -6.88
C SER A 410 7.93 20.24 -8.01
N SER A 411 9.26 20.37 -8.20
CA SER A 411 9.82 21.22 -9.28
C SER A 411 9.57 20.68 -10.69
N ASN A 412 9.13 19.42 -10.81
CA ASN A 412 8.70 18.80 -12.06
C ASN A 412 7.59 17.77 -11.76
N TYR A 413 7.01 17.19 -12.79
CA TYR A 413 6.00 16.13 -12.65
C TYR A 413 6.61 14.83 -12.09
N PRO A 414 5.88 14.06 -11.28
CA PRO A 414 6.44 12.91 -10.55
C PRO A 414 7.02 11.84 -11.49
N ILE A 415 6.42 11.60 -12.65
CA ILE A 415 6.92 10.62 -13.65
C ILE A 415 8.28 11.07 -14.20
N GLU A 416 8.44 12.37 -14.51
CA GLU A 416 9.70 12.92 -15.01
C GLU A 416 10.79 12.91 -13.92
N ILE A 417 10.42 13.18 -12.68
CA ILE A 417 11.34 13.10 -11.53
C ILE A 417 11.87 11.68 -11.38
N LEU A 418 11.00 10.67 -11.39
CA LEU A 418 11.40 9.27 -11.30
C LEU A 418 12.24 8.84 -12.51
N LYS A 419 11.86 9.26 -13.72
CA LYS A 419 12.61 8.96 -14.95
C LYS A 419 14.02 9.50 -14.91
N ASN A 420 14.21 10.74 -14.46
CA ASN A 420 15.53 11.34 -14.30
C ASN A 420 16.36 10.63 -13.23
N ALA A 421 15.71 10.09 -12.20
CA ALA A 421 16.36 9.27 -11.18
C ALA A 421 16.70 7.85 -11.64
N GLY A 422 16.30 7.46 -12.86
CA GLY A 422 16.59 6.15 -13.47
C GLY A 422 15.43 5.16 -13.46
N VAL A 423 14.19 5.60 -13.17
CA VAL A 423 13.00 4.74 -13.13
C VAL A 423 11.91 5.30 -14.03
N ASP A 424 11.80 4.74 -15.24
CA ASP A 424 10.76 5.12 -16.21
C ASP A 424 9.48 4.30 -16.00
N MET A 425 8.52 4.88 -15.26
CA MET A 425 7.24 4.24 -14.96
C MET A 425 6.32 4.11 -16.19
N THR A 426 6.66 4.70 -17.33
CA THR A 426 5.92 4.51 -18.59
C THR A 426 6.27 3.19 -19.29
N THR A 427 7.28 2.48 -18.79
CA THR A 427 7.70 1.16 -19.26
C THR A 427 7.33 0.06 -18.25
N PRO A 428 7.27 -1.21 -18.65
CA PRO A 428 7.03 -2.33 -17.72
C PRO A 428 8.21 -2.62 -16.78
N GLU A 429 9.41 -2.16 -17.09
CA GLU A 429 10.66 -2.53 -16.42
C GLU A 429 10.64 -2.37 -14.88
N PRO A 430 10.18 -1.25 -14.28
CA PRO A 430 10.16 -1.13 -12.82
C PRO A 430 9.25 -2.14 -12.14
N ILE A 431 8.14 -2.51 -12.78
CA ILE A 431 7.21 -3.52 -12.26
C ILE A 431 7.81 -4.93 -12.42
N GLU A 432 8.47 -5.21 -13.55
CA GLU A 432 9.18 -6.48 -13.79
C GLU A 432 10.27 -6.68 -12.74
N GLN A 433 11.09 -5.66 -12.47
CA GLN A 433 12.13 -5.72 -11.43
C GLN A 433 11.56 -6.00 -10.04
N ALA A 434 10.45 -5.36 -9.67
CA ALA A 434 9.77 -5.65 -8.40
C ALA A 434 9.28 -7.11 -8.32
N CYS A 435 8.71 -7.64 -9.39
CA CYS A 435 8.27 -9.03 -9.47
C CYS A 435 9.44 -10.03 -9.43
N GLU A 436 10.58 -9.71 -10.04
CA GLU A 436 11.81 -10.51 -9.97
C GLU A 436 12.38 -10.57 -8.54
N VAL A 437 12.33 -9.46 -7.80
CA VAL A 437 12.69 -9.45 -6.38
C VAL A 437 11.76 -10.38 -5.58
N PHE A 438 10.46 -10.33 -5.84
CA PHE A 438 9.50 -11.26 -5.23
C PHE A 438 9.85 -12.72 -5.54
N GLU A 439 10.18 -13.05 -6.78
CA GLU A 439 10.60 -14.39 -7.19
C GLU A 439 11.87 -14.86 -6.44
N GLN A 440 12.86 -13.99 -6.33
CA GLN A 440 14.10 -14.31 -5.62
C GLN A 440 13.83 -14.60 -4.14
N LYS A 441 13.01 -13.78 -3.48
CA LYS A 441 12.62 -13.97 -2.08
C LYS A 441 11.80 -15.24 -1.88
N LEU A 442 10.89 -15.55 -2.80
CA LEU A 442 10.11 -16.78 -2.77
C LEU A 442 11.00 -18.03 -2.87
N LYS A 443 11.99 -18.02 -3.80
CA LYS A 443 12.97 -19.10 -3.93
C LYS A 443 13.84 -19.25 -2.66
N ALA A 444 14.27 -18.14 -2.06
CA ALA A 444 15.05 -18.15 -0.82
C ALA A 444 14.22 -18.72 0.35
N PHE A 445 12.96 -18.30 0.48
CA PHE A 445 12.04 -18.81 1.49
C PHE A 445 11.80 -20.32 1.33
N GLU A 446 11.48 -20.80 0.12
CA GLU A 446 11.30 -22.23 -0.17
C GLU A 446 12.54 -23.07 0.19
N LYS A 447 13.72 -22.52 -0.08
CA LYS A 447 14.98 -23.20 0.23
C LYS A 447 15.18 -23.37 1.73
N LEU A 448 14.95 -22.32 2.53
CA LEU A 448 15.10 -22.35 3.98
C LEU A 448 14.04 -23.25 4.65
N MET A 449 12.80 -23.29 4.13
CA MET A 449 11.75 -24.16 4.67
C MET A 449 11.98 -25.66 4.44
N LYS A 450 12.89 -26.05 3.55
CA LYS A 450 13.21 -27.46 3.26
C LYS A 450 14.39 -28.01 4.09
N HIS A 451 15.05 -27.16 4.85
CA HIS A 451 16.14 -27.50 5.75
C HIS A 451 15.70 -27.44 7.20
#